data_55d35b6e904ad029c7ac3bcf0b1cc19f
#
_entry.id   55d35b6e904ad029c7ac3bcf0b1cc19f
#
_cell.length_a   1.000
_cell.length_b   1.000
_cell.length_c   1.000
_cell.angle_alpha   90.00
_cell.angle_beta   90.00
_cell.angle_gamma   90.00
#
_symmetry.space_group_name_H-M   'P 1'
#
loop_
_entity.id
_entity.type
_entity.pdbx_description
1 polymer ?
#
loop_
_entity_poly.entity_id
_entity_poly.type
_entity_poly.pdbx_seq_one_letter_code
_entity_poly.pdbx_strand_id
1 'polypeptide(L)'
;QDLRKDAFLNKSDIICIQETWLEDNLQDEDNTFNHYYVHGRTKGIALMTKTIPVSTHNFQSTHCSILKACYKDFDVINVYRFANDTKLKEFTVEVMEELDITRIQVVLGDFNINILKFPTNIFTSTLEEIGFQQLVVTSTHTLGGCLDHVYFFSPNNNVCCKLFLSYRVFWSDHCCQAIIMDFPDTIENTSQM
;
A
#
# COMPACT_ATOMS: atom_id res chain seq x y z
N GLN A 1 -19.15 -0.06 7.48
CA GLN A 1 -19.43 0.92 6.42
C GLN A 1 -19.30 0.27 5.06
N ASP A 2 -20.20 0.61 4.15
CA ASP A 2 -20.29 -0.06 2.86
C ASP A 2 -19.35 0.61 1.84
N LEU A 3 -18.09 0.16 1.79
CA LEU A 3 -17.07 0.60 0.84
C LEU A 3 -17.53 0.43 -0.63
N ARG A 4 -18.49 -0.48 -0.88
CA ARG A 4 -19.05 -0.76 -2.21
C ARG A 4 -19.78 0.43 -2.82
N LYS A 5 -20.12 1.46 -2.04
CA LYS A 5 -20.76 2.69 -2.53
C LYS A 5 -19.77 3.70 -3.09
N ASP A 6 -18.48 3.49 -2.87
CA ASP A 6 -17.45 4.36 -3.45
C ASP A 6 -17.16 3.94 -4.89
N ALA A 7 -17.48 4.83 -5.83
CA ALA A 7 -17.33 4.55 -7.26
C ALA A 7 -15.88 4.36 -7.71
N PHE A 8 -14.90 4.91 -6.98
CA PHE A 8 -13.48 4.72 -7.28
C PHE A 8 -12.99 3.38 -6.75
N LEU A 9 -13.37 2.98 -5.54
CA LEU A 9 -12.99 1.70 -4.98
C LEU A 9 -13.51 0.54 -5.85
N ASN A 10 -14.74 0.63 -6.35
CA ASN A 10 -15.30 -0.39 -7.24
C ASN A 10 -14.55 -0.56 -8.58
N LYS A 11 -13.89 0.49 -9.05
CA LYS A 11 -13.07 0.46 -10.28
C LYS A 11 -11.64 0.02 -10.04
N SER A 12 -11.17 0.05 -8.80
CA SER A 12 -9.82 -0.36 -8.43
C SER A 12 -9.64 -1.86 -8.62
N ASP A 13 -8.44 -2.28 -9.02
CA ASP A 13 -8.08 -3.70 -9.11
C ASP A 13 -7.54 -4.22 -7.79
N ILE A 14 -6.90 -3.35 -7.01
CA ILE A 14 -6.35 -3.65 -5.68
C ILE A 14 -6.74 -2.52 -4.73
N ILE A 15 -7.23 -2.88 -3.54
CA ILE A 15 -7.60 -1.96 -2.47
C ILE A 15 -6.86 -2.37 -1.21
N CYS A 16 -6.10 -1.46 -0.63
CA CYS A 16 -5.40 -1.64 0.64
C CYS A 16 -6.08 -0.79 1.72
N ILE A 17 -6.36 -1.39 2.85
CA ILE A 17 -7.08 -0.76 3.96
C ILE A 17 -6.26 -0.97 5.23
N GLN A 18 -6.15 0.09 6.03
CA GLN A 18 -5.54 0.07 7.36
C GLN A 18 -6.63 0.27 8.42
N GLU A 19 -6.35 -0.08 9.66
CA GLU A 19 -7.27 0.02 10.80
C GLU A 19 -8.63 -0.62 10.54
N THR A 20 -8.64 -1.86 10.04
CA THR A 20 -9.90 -2.52 9.64
C THR A 20 -10.84 -2.81 10.80
N TRP A 21 -10.35 -2.86 12.04
CA TRP A 21 -11.10 -3.20 13.26
C TRP A 21 -11.85 -4.55 13.16
N LEU A 22 -11.42 -5.42 12.25
CA LEU A 22 -12.05 -6.72 12.02
C LEU A 22 -11.47 -7.74 12.97
N GLU A 23 -12.34 -8.44 13.69
CA GLU A 23 -11.99 -9.61 14.51
C GLU A 23 -12.10 -10.91 13.72
N ASP A 24 -12.99 -10.96 12.71
CA ASP A 24 -13.25 -12.11 11.86
C ASP A 24 -13.16 -11.75 10.36
N ASN A 25 -13.05 -12.77 9.52
CA ASN A 25 -13.07 -12.60 8.07
C ASN A 25 -14.38 -11.99 7.60
N LEU A 26 -14.30 -10.91 6.81
CA LEU A 26 -15.45 -10.42 6.07
C LEU A 26 -15.89 -11.49 5.07
N GLN A 27 -17.16 -11.88 5.14
CA GLN A 27 -17.78 -12.59 4.03
C GLN A 27 -18.21 -11.56 3.00
N ASP A 28 -17.56 -11.55 1.84
CA ASP A 28 -18.01 -10.77 0.71
C ASP A 28 -19.10 -11.55 -0.03
N GLU A 29 -20.34 -11.09 0.07
CA GLU A 29 -21.46 -11.69 -0.64
C GLU A 29 -21.34 -11.54 -2.17
N ASP A 30 -20.49 -10.64 -2.63
CA ASP A 30 -20.45 -10.19 -4.03
C ASP A 30 -19.35 -10.89 -4.86
N ASN A 31 -18.44 -11.62 -4.23
CA ASN A 31 -17.31 -12.36 -4.87
C ASN A 31 -16.50 -11.53 -5.89
N THR A 32 -16.58 -10.20 -5.84
CA THR A 32 -15.87 -9.31 -6.78
C THR A 32 -14.39 -9.24 -6.47
N PHE A 33 -14.03 -9.38 -5.18
CA PHE A 33 -12.66 -9.31 -4.70
C PHE A 33 -12.26 -10.55 -3.91
N ASN A 34 -11.01 -10.96 -4.04
CA ASN A 34 -10.35 -11.86 -3.11
C ASN A 34 -9.84 -11.05 -1.92
N HIS A 35 -10.04 -11.53 -0.71
CA HIS A 35 -9.76 -10.81 0.52
C HIS A 35 -8.63 -11.47 1.30
N TYR A 36 -7.66 -10.67 1.73
CA TYR A 36 -6.54 -11.08 2.58
C TYR A 36 -6.44 -10.15 3.78
N TYR A 37 -6.17 -10.69 4.96
CA TYR A 37 -6.21 -9.94 6.21
C TYR A 37 -5.01 -10.23 7.11
N VAL A 38 -4.58 -9.20 7.84
CA VAL A 38 -3.91 -9.33 9.13
C VAL A 38 -4.90 -8.86 10.19
N HIS A 39 -5.37 -9.79 11.01
CA HIS A 39 -6.38 -9.49 12.02
C HIS A 39 -5.79 -8.75 13.21
N GLY A 40 -6.56 -7.85 13.81
CA GLY A 40 -6.17 -7.15 15.02
C GLY A 40 -7.20 -6.08 15.39
N ARG A 41 -7.65 -6.09 16.63
CA ARG A 41 -8.72 -5.21 17.12
C ARG A 41 -8.48 -3.70 16.87
N THR A 42 -7.22 -3.27 16.77
CA THR A 42 -6.83 -1.88 16.48
C THR A 42 -5.66 -1.81 15.49
N LYS A 43 -5.24 -2.95 14.92
CA LYS A 43 -4.00 -3.11 14.17
C LYS A 43 -4.21 -3.88 12.87
N GLY A 44 -5.48 -4.16 12.55
CA GLY A 44 -5.85 -4.93 11.38
C GLY A 44 -5.61 -4.17 10.10
N ILE A 45 -5.16 -4.89 9.07
CA ILE A 45 -5.06 -4.41 7.70
C ILE A 45 -5.69 -5.41 6.75
N ALA A 46 -6.17 -4.93 5.61
CA ALA A 46 -6.76 -5.75 4.57
C ALA A 46 -6.20 -5.40 3.19
N LEU A 47 -6.16 -6.40 2.33
CA LEU A 47 -5.93 -6.25 0.91
C LEU A 47 -7.06 -6.98 0.18
N MET A 48 -7.74 -6.26 -0.70
CA MET A 48 -8.81 -6.76 -1.55
C MET A 48 -8.35 -6.65 -2.99
N THR A 49 -8.47 -7.71 -3.77
CA THR A 49 -7.95 -7.73 -5.14
C THR A 49 -8.83 -8.55 -6.09
N LYS A 50 -9.01 -8.06 -7.31
CA LYS A 50 -9.70 -8.79 -8.39
C LYS A 50 -8.84 -9.93 -8.94
N THR A 51 -7.53 -9.74 -8.97
CA THR A 51 -6.57 -10.74 -9.45
C THR A 51 -5.96 -11.48 -8.28
N ILE A 52 -6.00 -12.81 -8.30
CA ILE A 52 -5.39 -13.64 -7.26
C ILE A 52 -3.86 -13.48 -7.30
N PRO A 53 -3.19 -13.06 -6.21
CA PRO A 53 -1.74 -13.01 -6.14
C PRO A 53 -1.14 -14.43 -6.19
N VAL A 54 0.09 -14.52 -6.67
CA VAL A 54 0.87 -15.78 -6.68
C VAL A 54 1.13 -16.27 -5.26
N SER A 55 1.41 -15.33 -4.36
CA SER A 55 1.58 -15.60 -2.92
C SER A 55 1.25 -14.37 -2.09
N THR A 56 0.94 -14.60 -0.81
CA THR A 56 0.77 -13.56 0.19
C THR A 56 1.62 -13.86 1.40
N HIS A 57 2.13 -12.81 2.05
CA HIS A 57 2.88 -12.89 3.29
C HIS A 57 2.31 -11.91 4.32
N ASN A 58 2.09 -12.36 5.53
CA ASN A 58 1.54 -11.59 6.63
C ASN A 58 2.59 -11.47 7.73
N PHE A 59 2.84 -10.27 8.17
CA PHE A 59 3.72 -9.99 9.29
C PHE A 59 3.06 -9.03 10.27
N GLN A 60 3.23 -9.28 11.56
CA GLN A 60 2.79 -8.36 12.61
C GLN A 60 3.79 -8.39 13.77
N SER A 61 4.20 -7.20 14.19
CA SER A 61 5.10 -6.98 15.32
C SER A 61 4.46 -6.11 16.41
N THR A 62 5.30 -5.54 17.26
CA THR A 62 4.91 -4.47 18.20
C THR A 62 4.91 -3.09 17.54
N HIS A 63 5.42 -2.95 16.32
CA HIS A 63 5.61 -1.69 15.60
C HIS A 63 4.61 -1.49 14.48
N CYS A 64 4.32 -2.56 13.74
CA CYS A 64 3.47 -2.49 12.55
C CYS A 64 2.74 -3.80 12.24
N SER A 65 1.81 -3.69 11.30
CA SER A 65 1.25 -4.79 10.53
C SER A 65 1.62 -4.62 9.06
N ILE A 66 2.04 -5.70 8.40
CA ILE A 66 2.41 -5.74 6.98
C ILE A 66 1.66 -6.88 6.30
N LEU A 67 1.10 -6.60 5.13
CA LEU A 67 0.48 -7.58 4.26
C LEU A 67 1.03 -7.40 2.85
N LYS A 68 1.89 -8.33 2.43
CA LYS A 68 2.49 -8.37 1.11
C LYS A 68 1.72 -9.31 0.20
N ALA A 69 1.38 -8.84 -1.00
CA ALA A 69 0.82 -9.63 -2.07
C ALA A 69 1.77 -9.61 -3.27
N CYS A 70 2.27 -10.79 -3.65
CA CYS A 70 3.17 -10.95 -4.79
C CYS A 70 2.35 -11.35 -6.01
N TYR A 71 2.35 -10.52 -7.04
CA TYR A 71 1.78 -10.81 -8.35
C TYR A 71 2.89 -11.30 -9.30
N LYS A 72 2.52 -11.71 -10.51
CA LYS A 72 3.49 -12.19 -11.51
C LYS A 72 4.61 -11.15 -11.77
N ASP A 73 4.23 -9.90 -11.97
CA ASP A 73 5.14 -8.87 -12.47
C ASP A 73 5.51 -7.80 -11.41
N PHE A 74 4.80 -7.72 -10.30
CA PHE A 74 5.00 -6.73 -9.25
C PHE A 74 4.54 -7.22 -7.88
N ASP A 75 4.92 -6.51 -6.82
CA ASP A 75 4.47 -6.76 -5.45
C ASP A 75 3.76 -5.51 -4.90
N VAL A 76 2.73 -5.75 -4.07
CA VAL A 76 2.06 -4.72 -3.28
C VAL A 76 2.27 -5.01 -1.81
N ILE A 77 2.77 -4.04 -1.06
CA ILE A 77 3.09 -4.13 0.36
C ILE A 77 2.25 -3.10 1.11
N ASN A 78 1.18 -3.57 1.75
CA ASN A 78 0.29 -2.76 2.58
C ASN A 78 0.85 -2.71 4.00
N VAL A 79 1.11 -1.51 4.52
CA VAL A 79 1.77 -1.26 5.81
C VAL A 79 0.87 -0.40 6.69
N TYR A 80 0.74 -0.79 7.96
CA TYR A 80 0.19 0.05 9.00
C TYR A 80 1.18 0.13 10.17
N ARG A 81 1.82 1.28 10.35
CA ARG A 81 2.64 1.56 11.51
C ARG A 81 1.76 2.07 12.66
N PHE A 82 1.89 1.49 13.84
CA PHE A 82 1.04 1.86 14.97
C PHE A 82 1.32 3.29 15.46
N ALA A 83 0.26 4.06 15.70
CA ALA A 83 0.34 5.49 16.04
C ALA A 83 1.20 5.79 17.30
N ASN A 84 1.24 4.87 18.25
CA ASN A 84 2.00 5.00 19.48
C ASN A 84 3.41 4.38 19.43
N ASP A 85 3.83 3.88 18.26
CA ASP A 85 5.18 3.35 18.07
C ASP A 85 6.22 4.48 18.06
N THR A 86 7.25 4.35 18.90
CA THR A 86 8.37 5.29 19.02
C THR A 86 9.67 4.74 18.45
N LYS A 87 9.65 3.51 17.92
CA LYS A 87 10.81 2.75 17.47
C LYS A 87 10.98 2.79 15.95
N LEU A 88 11.15 4.01 15.41
CA LEU A 88 11.22 4.22 13.96
C LEU A 88 12.32 3.40 13.27
N LYS A 89 13.45 3.17 13.95
CA LYS A 89 14.56 2.38 13.39
C LYS A 89 14.18 0.91 13.25
N GLU A 90 13.58 0.33 14.27
CA GLU A 90 13.12 -1.06 14.29
C GLU A 90 12.03 -1.28 13.25
N PHE A 91 11.05 -0.37 13.20
CA PHE A 91 10.03 -0.36 12.15
C PHE A 91 10.66 -0.30 10.73
N THR A 92 11.68 0.55 10.54
CA THR A 92 12.36 0.65 9.23
C THR A 92 12.98 -0.69 8.84
N VAL A 93 13.65 -1.38 9.75
CA VAL A 93 14.24 -2.70 9.50
C VAL A 93 13.16 -3.71 9.09
N GLU A 94 12.05 -3.77 9.83
CA GLU A 94 10.95 -4.69 9.54
C GLU A 94 10.37 -4.48 8.13
N VAL A 95 10.19 -3.23 7.70
CA VAL A 95 9.71 -2.96 6.33
C VAL A 95 10.77 -3.34 5.28
N MET A 96 12.06 -3.05 5.55
CA MET A 96 13.15 -3.39 4.62
C MET A 96 13.27 -4.90 4.38
N GLU A 97 12.99 -5.73 5.38
CA GLU A 97 13.02 -7.20 5.26
C GLU A 97 11.95 -7.75 4.29
N GLU A 98 10.88 -6.99 4.04
CA GLU A 98 9.82 -7.37 3.09
C GLU A 98 10.11 -6.94 1.65
N LEU A 99 11.13 -6.12 1.41
CA LEU A 99 11.44 -5.59 0.09
C LEU A 99 12.27 -6.58 -0.76
N ASP A 100 11.99 -6.56 -2.05
CA ASP A 100 12.78 -7.27 -3.09
C ASP A 100 13.14 -6.29 -4.22
N ILE A 101 14.32 -5.72 -4.15
CA ILE A 101 14.80 -4.73 -5.13
C ILE A 101 15.02 -5.28 -6.54
N THR A 102 14.78 -6.56 -6.77
CA THR A 102 14.80 -7.17 -8.11
C THR A 102 13.45 -7.08 -8.80
N ARG A 103 12.39 -6.68 -8.07
CA ARG A 103 11.00 -6.65 -8.53
C ARG A 103 10.43 -5.23 -8.50
N ILE A 104 9.42 -4.99 -9.32
CA ILE A 104 8.60 -3.78 -9.21
C ILE A 104 7.80 -3.87 -7.92
N GLN A 105 7.82 -2.80 -7.13
CA GLN A 105 7.15 -2.77 -5.85
C GLN A 105 6.37 -1.47 -5.61
N VAL A 106 5.20 -1.62 -4.99
CA VAL A 106 4.44 -0.54 -4.38
C VAL A 106 4.36 -0.79 -2.89
N VAL A 107 4.95 0.09 -2.08
CA VAL A 107 4.81 0.10 -0.62
C VAL A 107 3.88 1.24 -0.24
N LEU A 108 2.76 0.92 0.37
CA LEU A 108 1.74 1.93 0.68
C LEU A 108 1.07 1.67 2.04
N GLY A 109 0.43 2.68 2.57
CA GLY A 109 -0.35 2.56 3.80
C GLY A 109 -0.25 3.76 4.72
N ASP A 110 -0.71 3.60 5.95
CA ASP A 110 -0.59 4.58 7.03
C ASP A 110 0.70 4.31 7.84
N PHE A 111 1.66 5.20 7.68
CA PHE A 111 2.96 5.09 8.33
C PHE A 111 3.02 5.83 9.67
N ASN A 112 2.00 6.65 9.99
CA ASN A 112 2.02 7.52 11.16
C ASN A 112 3.32 8.36 11.28
N ILE A 113 3.91 8.71 10.14
CA ILE A 113 5.09 9.57 10.00
C ILE A 113 4.67 10.81 9.20
N ASN A 114 4.58 11.96 9.83
CA ASN A 114 4.23 13.18 9.12
C ASN A 114 5.42 13.73 8.31
N ILE A 115 5.50 13.36 7.03
CA ILE A 115 6.60 13.79 6.16
C ILE A 115 6.56 15.27 5.77
N LEU A 116 5.43 15.96 5.93
CA LEU A 116 5.39 17.43 5.77
C LEU A 116 6.10 18.14 6.91
N LYS A 117 6.11 17.52 8.11
CA LYS A 117 6.81 18.06 9.28
C LYS A 117 8.24 17.54 9.39
N PHE A 118 8.45 16.29 9.03
CA PHE A 118 9.74 15.57 9.11
C PHE A 118 10.06 14.93 7.76
N PRO A 119 10.40 15.74 6.73
CA PRO A 119 10.61 15.24 5.37
C PRO A 119 11.80 14.27 5.28
N THR A 120 12.81 14.50 6.12
CA THR A 120 13.98 13.64 6.20
C THR A 120 13.98 12.92 7.55
N ASN A 121 13.83 11.61 7.51
CA ASN A 121 13.91 10.72 8.66
C ASN A 121 14.50 9.38 8.21
N ILE A 122 14.88 8.50 9.15
CA ILE A 122 15.55 7.26 8.80
C ILE A 122 14.77 6.40 7.81
N PHE A 123 13.45 6.32 7.93
CA PHE A 123 12.61 5.52 7.06
C PHE A 123 12.59 6.06 5.62
N THR A 124 12.25 7.35 5.46
CA THR A 124 12.20 7.99 4.13
C THR A 124 13.56 7.98 3.44
N SER A 125 14.63 8.30 4.19
CA SER A 125 16.00 8.32 3.63
C SER A 125 16.44 6.93 3.19
N THR A 126 16.15 5.88 3.97
CA THR A 126 16.51 4.50 3.59
C THR A 126 15.79 4.06 2.32
N LEU A 127 14.49 4.36 2.18
CA LEU A 127 13.75 4.03 0.96
C LEU A 127 14.28 4.81 -0.26
N GLU A 128 14.59 6.09 -0.10
CA GLU A 128 15.15 6.92 -1.16
C GLU A 128 16.53 6.43 -1.61
N GLU A 129 17.41 6.06 -0.67
CA GLU A 129 18.74 5.52 -0.94
C GLU A 129 18.72 4.24 -1.79
N ILE A 130 17.71 3.39 -1.61
CA ILE A 130 17.54 2.16 -2.41
C ILE A 130 16.69 2.38 -3.68
N GLY A 131 16.27 3.63 -3.94
CA GLY A 131 15.66 4.05 -5.20
C GLY A 131 14.13 4.09 -5.22
N PHE A 132 13.45 3.99 -4.08
CA PHE A 132 12.01 4.19 -4.02
C PHE A 132 11.66 5.67 -4.18
N GLN A 133 10.63 5.94 -4.97
CA GLN A 133 10.06 7.27 -5.15
C GLN A 133 8.79 7.43 -4.31
N GLN A 134 8.74 8.46 -3.45
CA GLN A 134 7.52 8.86 -2.75
C GLN A 134 6.60 9.64 -3.70
N LEU A 135 5.35 9.18 -3.82
CA LEU A 135 4.36 9.76 -4.74
C LEU A 135 3.40 10.74 -4.06
N VAL A 136 3.16 10.60 -2.75
CA VAL A 136 2.21 11.43 -1.99
C VAL A 136 2.98 12.52 -1.24
N VAL A 137 2.82 13.77 -1.66
CA VAL A 137 3.56 14.93 -1.12
C VAL A 137 2.64 16.00 -0.53
N THR A 138 1.36 15.70 -0.35
CA THR A 138 0.34 16.59 0.19
C THR A 138 -0.27 16.02 1.47
N SER A 139 -1.03 16.83 2.20
CA SER A 139 -1.73 16.37 3.39
C SER A 139 -2.71 15.24 3.05
N THR A 140 -2.66 14.16 3.83
CA THR A 140 -3.55 13.00 3.74
C THR A 140 -4.49 12.87 4.93
N HIS A 141 -4.30 13.68 5.97
CA HIS A 141 -5.09 13.68 7.20
C HIS A 141 -5.77 15.02 7.42
N THR A 142 -6.97 15.03 8.03
CA THR A 142 -7.76 16.26 8.29
C THR A 142 -7.03 17.30 9.14
N LEU A 143 -6.10 16.87 9.99
CA LEU A 143 -5.25 17.75 10.80
C LEU A 143 -4.03 18.29 10.04
N GLY A 144 -3.94 18.10 8.73
CA GLY A 144 -2.91 18.69 7.88
C GLY A 144 -1.61 17.88 7.78
N GLY A 145 -1.56 16.67 8.34
CA GLY A 145 -0.40 15.77 8.22
C GLY A 145 -0.43 14.94 6.92
N CYS A 146 0.73 14.56 6.42
CA CYS A 146 0.88 13.50 5.41
C CYS A 146 1.37 12.25 6.14
N LEU A 147 0.44 11.36 6.48
CA LEU A 147 0.66 10.14 7.24
C LEU A 147 0.57 8.90 6.36
N ASP A 148 -0.24 8.99 5.29
CA ASP A 148 -0.44 7.94 4.32
C ASP A 148 0.55 8.15 3.18
N HIS A 149 1.44 7.19 2.98
CA HIS A 149 2.47 7.27 1.97
C HIS A 149 2.25 6.23 0.88
N VAL A 150 2.80 6.53 -0.30
CA VAL A 150 2.91 5.59 -1.41
C VAL A 150 4.32 5.69 -1.98
N TYR A 151 5.09 4.63 -1.85
CA TYR A 151 6.41 4.49 -2.43
C TYR A 151 6.38 3.52 -3.59
N PHE A 152 7.02 3.91 -4.68
CA PHE A 152 7.12 3.10 -5.90
C PHE A 152 8.58 2.82 -6.24
N PHE A 153 8.86 1.60 -6.64
CA PHE A 153 10.16 1.15 -7.12
C PHE A 153 10.01 0.31 -8.39
N SER A 154 10.87 0.61 -9.38
CA SER A 154 10.99 -0.19 -10.60
C SER A 154 12.47 -0.37 -10.94
N PRO A 155 13.03 -1.60 -10.89
CA PRO A 155 14.46 -1.84 -11.07
C PRO A 155 14.99 -1.38 -12.43
N ASN A 156 14.17 -1.37 -13.46
CA ASN A 156 14.57 -1.04 -14.84
C ASN A 156 13.94 0.28 -15.34
N ASN A 157 13.20 1.02 -14.50
CA ASN A 157 12.48 2.24 -14.86
C ASN A 157 11.54 2.07 -16.09
N ASN A 158 11.10 0.86 -16.37
CA ASN A 158 10.25 0.52 -17.52
C ASN A 158 8.76 0.55 -17.19
N VAL A 159 8.39 0.68 -15.92
CA VAL A 159 7.02 0.85 -15.44
C VAL A 159 6.89 2.22 -14.82
N CYS A 160 5.82 2.92 -15.16
CA CYS A 160 5.48 4.20 -14.55
C CYS A 160 4.39 4.01 -13.49
N CYS A 161 4.57 4.66 -12.34
CA CYS A 161 3.53 4.77 -11.32
C CYS A 161 3.25 6.23 -11.02
N LYS A 162 1.98 6.60 -10.93
CA LYS A 162 1.55 7.97 -10.67
C LYS A 162 0.49 8.00 -9.59
N LEU A 163 0.55 8.99 -8.72
CA LEU A 163 -0.60 9.35 -7.93
C LEU A 163 -1.66 9.92 -8.86
N PHE A 164 -2.77 9.20 -9.00
CA PHE A 164 -3.87 9.62 -9.86
C PHE A 164 -4.78 10.60 -9.13
N LEU A 165 -5.13 10.29 -7.87
CA LEU A 165 -6.08 11.04 -7.09
C LEU A 165 -5.79 10.90 -5.59
N SER A 166 -5.91 12.02 -4.88
CA SER A 166 -6.04 12.05 -3.41
C SER A 166 -7.35 12.74 -3.08
N TYR A 167 -8.26 12.08 -2.39
CA TYR A 167 -9.58 12.62 -2.11
C TYR A 167 -10.06 12.30 -0.69
N ARG A 168 -10.82 13.24 -0.14
CA ARG A 168 -11.43 13.06 1.17
C ARG A 168 -12.64 12.16 1.09
N VAL A 169 -12.75 11.29 2.07
CA VAL A 169 -13.93 10.43 2.26
C VAL A 169 -14.69 10.88 3.52
N PHE A 170 -16.00 10.71 3.52
CA PHE A 170 -16.82 11.17 4.63
C PHE A 170 -16.79 10.25 5.86
N TRP A 171 -16.22 9.07 5.72
CA TRP A 171 -16.18 8.01 6.73
C TRP A 171 -14.79 7.83 7.39
N SER A 172 -13.82 8.65 7.03
CA SER A 172 -12.48 8.66 7.64
C SER A 172 -11.95 10.08 7.74
N ASP A 173 -11.08 10.34 8.70
CA ASP A 173 -10.26 11.54 8.80
C ASP A 173 -9.00 11.47 7.92
N HIS A 174 -8.72 10.32 7.29
CA HIS A 174 -7.72 10.13 6.25
C HIS A 174 -8.31 10.30 4.84
N CYS A 175 -7.47 10.68 3.89
CA CYS A 175 -7.78 10.69 2.46
C CYS A 175 -7.51 9.33 1.83
N CYS A 176 -8.36 8.91 0.89
CA CYS A 176 -8.00 7.82 0.00
C CYS A 176 -6.96 8.28 -1.03
N GLN A 177 -5.98 7.40 -1.29
CA GLN A 177 -4.96 7.58 -2.30
C GLN A 177 -5.20 6.57 -3.43
N ALA A 178 -5.32 7.05 -4.66
CA ALA A 178 -5.44 6.21 -5.83
C ALA A 178 -4.21 6.38 -6.73
N ILE A 179 -3.59 5.28 -7.12
CA ILE A 179 -2.45 5.26 -8.04
C ILE A 179 -2.80 4.47 -9.29
N ILE A 180 -2.10 4.78 -10.37
CA ILE A 180 -2.14 4.00 -11.62
C ILE A 180 -0.72 3.55 -11.92
N MET A 181 -0.57 2.25 -12.22
CA MET A 181 0.66 1.68 -12.77
C MET A 181 0.46 1.39 -14.24
N ASP A 182 1.33 1.96 -15.06
CA ASP A 182 1.36 1.73 -16.50
C ASP A 182 2.50 0.76 -16.84
N PHE A 183 2.14 -0.46 -17.18
CA PHE A 183 3.09 -1.46 -17.69
C PHE A 183 3.28 -1.23 -19.20
N PRO A 184 4.51 -1.32 -19.73
CA PRO A 184 4.70 -1.28 -21.17
C PRO A 184 3.98 -2.48 -21.81
N ASP A 185 3.31 -2.24 -22.92
CA ASP A 185 2.70 -3.30 -23.70
C ASP A 185 3.77 -4.36 -24.00
N THR A 186 3.57 -5.58 -23.52
CA THR A 186 4.35 -6.72 -23.99
C THR A 186 4.03 -6.83 -25.48
N ILE A 187 4.99 -6.45 -26.32
CA ILE A 187 4.90 -6.69 -27.76
C ILE A 187 4.70 -8.20 -27.88
N GLU A 188 3.44 -8.61 -28.09
CA GLU A 188 3.16 -9.96 -28.55
C GLU A 188 3.96 -10.13 -29.84
N ASN A 189 5.03 -10.92 -29.77
CA ASN A 189 5.74 -11.39 -30.95
C ASN A 189 4.75 -12.25 -31.75
N THR A 190 3.92 -11.61 -32.54
CA THR A 190 3.27 -12.22 -33.67
C THR A 190 4.32 -12.48 -34.75
N SER A 191 5.21 -13.44 -34.48
CA SER A 191 5.91 -14.14 -35.53
C SER A 191 4.93 -15.15 -36.15
N GLN A 192 4.08 -14.63 -37.00
CA GLN A 192 3.51 -15.46 -38.04
C GLN A 192 4.61 -15.80 -39.02
N MET A 193 4.99 -17.04 -39.06
CA MET A 193 5.49 -17.73 -40.25
C MET A 193 4.69 -18.99 -40.49
#